data_fcc8b482cc55397ade5f1706723b0623
#
_entry.id   fcc8b482cc55397ade5f1706723b0623
#
_cell.length_a   1.000
_cell.length_b   1.000
_cell.length_c   1.000
_cell.angle_alpha   90.00
_cell.angle_beta   90.00
_cell.angle_gamma   90.00
#
_symmetry.space_group_name_H-M   'P 1'
#
loop_
_entity.id
_entity.type
_entity.pdbx_description
1 polymer ?
#
loop_
_entity_poly.entity_id
_entity_poly.type
_entity_poly.pdbx_seq_one_letter_code
_entity_poly.pdbx_strand_id
1 'polypeptide(L)'
;MDDKILTLYCLCADVLKATGHTDAAQQRMSDAEVISTGLVAMLCFRGNFESARALLRAPRYIPHMLSRSRLNRRLHHLQELLLTIFELLGETWKRLNTESVYVIDSFPIAVCDNYRIPRAKLYKHEAHRGYIASKKRYFYGLKIHLLVSKEGHPVECFLTPGSSSDVRALQTFRFDIPEGSQVYADKAYNDYAMEDVLLEAAHIQLYPIRKKNSIRTLPPYIAYVQHYHRKRIETVGSLLERMLPKTIHAVTAAGFELKVFLFILAYSMNCL
;
A
#
# COMPACT_ATOMS: atom_id res chain seq x y z
N MET A 1 -22.13 3.37 -8.79
CA MET A 1 -20.91 2.82 -9.44
C MET A 1 -20.33 3.84 -10.43
N ASP A 2 -21.16 4.45 -11.25
CA ASP A 2 -20.75 5.42 -12.29
C ASP A 2 -20.05 6.64 -11.66
N ASP A 3 -20.59 7.23 -10.62
CA ASP A 3 -19.98 8.36 -9.90
C ASP A 3 -18.57 8.03 -9.40
N LYS A 4 -18.40 6.83 -8.84
CA LYS A 4 -17.10 6.38 -8.36
C LYS A 4 -16.07 6.22 -9.48
N ILE A 5 -16.48 5.69 -10.63
CA ILE A 5 -15.63 5.56 -11.82
C ILE A 5 -15.22 6.95 -12.32
N LEU A 6 -16.18 7.86 -12.41
CA LEU A 6 -15.94 9.23 -12.83
C LEU A 6 -15.00 9.96 -11.86
N THR A 7 -15.24 9.85 -10.57
CA THR A 7 -14.36 10.45 -9.53
C THR A 7 -12.93 9.95 -9.67
N LEU A 8 -12.72 8.64 -9.81
CA LEU A 8 -11.39 8.07 -10.00
C LEU A 8 -10.71 8.61 -11.26
N TYR A 9 -11.45 8.71 -12.35
CA TYR A 9 -10.92 9.26 -13.60
C TYR A 9 -10.53 10.74 -13.44
N CYS A 10 -11.42 11.56 -12.89
CA CYS A 10 -11.16 12.99 -12.67
C CYS A 10 -9.94 13.21 -11.78
N LEU A 11 -9.84 12.48 -10.66
CA LEU A 11 -8.68 12.56 -9.77
C LEU A 11 -7.38 12.19 -10.48
N CYS A 12 -7.37 11.10 -11.26
CA CYS A 12 -6.19 10.72 -12.03
C CYS A 12 -5.84 11.80 -13.06
N ALA A 13 -6.82 12.30 -13.81
CA ALA A 13 -6.61 13.32 -14.84
C ALA A 13 -6.11 14.65 -14.23
N ASP A 14 -6.68 15.08 -13.11
CA ASP A 14 -6.28 16.32 -12.43
C ASP A 14 -4.85 16.22 -11.88
N VAL A 15 -4.49 15.09 -11.26
CA VAL A 15 -3.12 14.85 -10.76
C VAL A 15 -2.13 14.84 -11.92
N LEU A 16 -2.41 14.12 -13.01
CA LEU A 16 -1.52 14.08 -14.17
C LEU A 16 -1.35 15.48 -14.79
N LYS A 17 -2.42 16.23 -14.89
CA LYS A 17 -2.37 17.63 -15.37
C LYS A 17 -1.55 18.53 -14.43
N ALA A 18 -1.74 18.39 -13.12
CA ALA A 18 -1.01 19.17 -12.12
C ALA A 18 0.49 18.87 -12.11
N THR A 19 0.90 17.64 -12.46
CA THR A 19 2.32 17.24 -12.61
C THR A 19 2.91 17.60 -13.97
N GLY A 20 2.16 18.24 -14.86
CA GLY A 20 2.61 18.58 -16.21
C GLY A 20 2.73 17.39 -17.15
N HIS A 21 2.14 16.23 -16.79
CA HIS A 21 2.17 15.06 -17.65
C HIS A 21 1.36 15.28 -18.94
N THR A 22 1.92 14.83 -20.05
CA THR A 22 1.26 14.88 -21.37
C THR A 22 1.26 13.49 -21.99
N ASP A 23 0.10 13.09 -22.48
CA ASP A 23 -0.04 11.85 -23.25
C ASP A 23 0.74 11.93 -24.57
N ALA A 24 1.28 10.82 -25.05
CA ALA A 24 1.88 10.78 -26.37
C ALA A 24 0.82 10.99 -27.47
N ALA A 25 1.15 11.80 -28.48
CA ALA A 25 0.20 12.25 -29.53
C ALA A 25 -0.53 11.11 -30.29
N GLN A 26 0.06 9.90 -30.33
CA GLN A 26 -0.53 8.75 -31.03
C GLN A 26 -1.42 7.87 -30.13
N GLN A 27 -1.58 8.22 -28.85
CA GLN A 27 -2.35 7.41 -27.92
C GLN A 27 -3.85 7.67 -28.09
N ARG A 28 -4.64 6.60 -28.28
CA ARG A 28 -6.10 6.67 -28.34
C ARG A 28 -6.77 6.50 -26.97
N MET A 29 -6.06 5.95 -26.00
CA MET A 29 -6.48 5.79 -24.61
C MET A 29 -5.48 6.54 -23.75
N SER A 30 -5.92 7.54 -23.01
CA SER A 30 -5.06 8.38 -22.17
C SER A 30 -4.42 7.59 -21.01
N ASP A 31 -3.37 8.12 -20.41
CA ASP A 31 -2.75 7.51 -19.22
C ASP A 31 -3.69 7.57 -18.02
N ALA A 32 -4.48 8.63 -17.89
CA ALA A 32 -5.56 8.72 -16.90
C ALA A 32 -6.59 7.58 -17.07
N GLU A 33 -7.02 7.27 -18.30
CA GLU A 33 -7.94 6.15 -18.55
C GLU A 33 -7.30 4.79 -18.25
N VAL A 34 -6.01 4.60 -18.54
CA VAL A 34 -5.26 3.37 -18.22
C VAL A 34 -5.18 3.17 -16.71
N ILE A 35 -4.77 4.20 -15.96
CA ILE A 35 -4.67 4.15 -14.50
C ILE A 35 -6.04 3.91 -13.88
N SER A 36 -7.06 4.67 -14.30
CA SER A 36 -8.44 4.51 -13.80
C SER A 36 -8.98 3.09 -14.06
N THR A 37 -8.67 2.50 -15.22
CA THR A 37 -9.04 1.10 -15.53
C THR A 37 -8.38 0.14 -14.53
N GLY A 38 -7.10 0.37 -14.21
CA GLY A 38 -6.38 -0.38 -13.18
C GLY A 38 -7.03 -0.28 -11.81
N LEU A 39 -7.34 0.94 -11.37
CA LEU A 39 -7.97 1.21 -10.07
C LEU A 39 -9.39 0.63 -9.97
N VAL A 40 -10.20 0.77 -11.01
CA VAL A 40 -11.54 0.17 -11.09
C VAL A 40 -11.45 -1.37 -11.00
N ALA A 41 -10.43 -1.98 -11.62
CA ALA A 41 -10.20 -3.42 -11.47
C ALA A 41 -9.95 -3.81 -10.01
N MET A 42 -9.18 -3.03 -9.27
CA MET A 42 -8.90 -3.30 -7.85
C MET A 42 -10.14 -3.10 -6.98
N LEU A 43 -10.82 -1.98 -7.11
CA LEU A 43 -11.95 -1.60 -6.25
C LEU A 43 -13.22 -2.42 -6.50
N CYS A 44 -13.54 -2.67 -7.78
CA CYS A 44 -14.82 -3.25 -8.16
C CYS A 44 -14.72 -4.74 -8.52
N PHE A 45 -13.56 -5.21 -8.94
CA PHE A 45 -13.40 -6.55 -9.52
C PHE A 45 -12.26 -7.36 -8.90
N ARG A 46 -11.79 -7.02 -7.71
CA ARG A 46 -10.72 -7.74 -6.99
C ARG A 46 -9.48 -8.03 -7.84
N GLY A 47 -9.07 -7.03 -8.64
CA GLY A 47 -7.90 -7.13 -9.51
C GLY A 47 -8.12 -7.86 -10.84
N ASN A 48 -9.38 -8.13 -11.23
CA ASN A 48 -9.71 -8.70 -12.53
C ASN A 48 -9.78 -7.61 -13.60
N PHE A 49 -8.67 -7.41 -14.32
CA PHE A 49 -8.60 -6.45 -15.41
C PHE A 49 -9.58 -6.71 -16.56
N GLU A 50 -9.93 -7.97 -16.85
CA GLU A 50 -10.86 -8.27 -17.92
C GLU A 50 -12.29 -7.81 -17.59
N SER A 51 -12.73 -8.00 -16.36
CA SER A 51 -14.03 -7.53 -15.90
C SER A 51 -14.10 -5.98 -15.91
N ALA A 52 -13.04 -5.30 -15.47
CA ALA A 52 -12.97 -3.85 -15.52
C ALA A 52 -12.98 -3.35 -16.99
N ARG A 53 -12.20 -3.95 -17.87
CA ARG A 53 -12.19 -3.64 -19.31
C ARG A 53 -13.54 -3.86 -19.96
N ALA A 54 -14.21 -4.97 -19.66
CA ALA A 54 -15.54 -5.27 -20.20
C ALA A 54 -16.56 -4.20 -19.80
N LEU A 55 -16.56 -3.75 -18.53
CA LEU A 55 -17.41 -2.67 -18.06
C LEU A 55 -17.07 -1.33 -18.74
N LEU A 56 -15.78 -0.97 -18.72
CA LEU A 56 -15.33 0.35 -19.15
C LEU A 56 -15.26 0.53 -20.68
N ARG A 57 -15.38 -0.55 -21.44
CA ARG A 57 -15.45 -0.50 -22.93
C ARG A 57 -16.73 0.14 -23.44
N ALA A 58 -17.75 0.33 -22.59
CA ALA A 58 -18.96 1.01 -23.00
C ALA A 58 -18.64 2.43 -23.53
N PRO A 59 -19.31 2.91 -24.62
CA PRO A 59 -18.99 4.21 -25.25
C PRO A 59 -19.02 5.41 -24.31
N ARG A 60 -19.82 5.32 -23.25
CA ARG A 60 -19.93 6.37 -22.21
C ARG A 60 -18.71 6.49 -21.32
N TYR A 61 -17.78 5.52 -21.33
CA TYR A 61 -16.55 5.54 -20.54
C TYR A 61 -15.31 5.64 -21.42
N ILE A 62 -14.81 4.51 -21.93
CA ILE A 62 -13.55 4.43 -22.67
C ILE A 62 -13.79 3.73 -24.02
N PRO A 63 -14.19 4.48 -25.07
CA PRO A 63 -14.54 3.88 -26.37
C PRO A 63 -13.35 3.19 -27.06
N HIS A 64 -12.13 3.66 -26.79
CA HIS A 64 -10.91 3.11 -27.39
C HIS A 64 -10.16 2.19 -26.43
N MET A 65 -10.86 1.31 -25.71
CA MET A 65 -10.29 0.38 -24.75
C MET A 65 -9.20 -0.49 -25.37
N LEU A 66 -8.03 -0.50 -24.73
CA LEU A 66 -6.89 -1.33 -25.12
C LEU A 66 -7.16 -2.83 -24.93
N SER A 67 -6.46 -3.68 -25.70
CA SER A 67 -6.41 -5.11 -25.44
C SER A 67 -5.74 -5.40 -24.09
N ARG A 68 -6.01 -6.58 -23.50
CA ARG A 68 -5.45 -7.00 -22.21
C ARG A 68 -3.93 -6.84 -22.15
N SER A 69 -3.22 -7.30 -23.17
CA SER A 69 -1.76 -7.26 -23.20
C SER A 69 -1.22 -5.83 -23.34
N ARG A 70 -1.91 -4.98 -24.10
CA ARG A 70 -1.53 -3.57 -24.24
C ARG A 70 -1.80 -2.79 -22.94
N LEU A 71 -2.96 -3.00 -22.32
CA LEU A 71 -3.28 -2.37 -21.03
C LEU A 71 -2.25 -2.75 -19.96
N ASN A 72 -1.92 -4.05 -19.85
CA ASN A 72 -0.94 -4.51 -18.87
C ASN A 72 0.45 -3.89 -19.13
N ARG A 73 0.91 -3.83 -20.39
CA ARG A 73 2.17 -3.16 -20.73
C ARG A 73 2.16 -1.68 -20.36
N ARG A 74 1.07 -0.98 -20.70
CA ARG A 74 0.95 0.46 -20.36
C ARG A 74 1.00 0.66 -18.85
N LEU A 75 0.28 -0.12 -18.04
CA LEU A 75 0.35 -0.03 -16.58
C LEU A 75 1.76 -0.23 -16.05
N HIS A 76 2.55 -1.13 -16.63
CA HIS A 76 3.95 -1.29 -16.26
C HIS A 76 4.82 -0.09 -16.63
N HIS A 77 4.55 0.58 -17.75
CA HIS A 77 5.25 1.81 -18.13
C HIS A 77 4.88 3.02 -17.27
N LEU A 78 3.72 2.99 -16.63
CA LEU A 78 3.20 4.09 -15.80
C LEU A 78 3.55 3.94 -14.30
N GLN A 79 4.49 3.07 -13.93
CA GLN A 79 4.82 2.82 -12.52
C GLN A 79 5.26 4.09 -11.80
N GLU A 80 6.08 4.93 -12.41
CA GLU A 80 6.53 6.20 -11.82
C GLU A 80 5.37 7.17 -11.60
N LEU A 81 4.45 7.26 -12.56
CA LEU A 81 3.24 8.08 -12.39
C LEU A 81 2.32 7.55 -11.30
N LEU A 82 2.19 6.23 -11.16
CA LEU A 82 1.43 5.62 -10.08
C LEU A 82 2.05 5.95 -8.70
N LEU A 83 3.39 5.93 -8.60
CA LEU A 83 4.10 6.36 -7.39
C LEU A 83 3.87 7.84 -7.12
N THR A 84 3.99 8.71 -8.12
CA THR A 84 3.71 10.15 -7.99
C THR A 84 2.29 10.41 -7.49
N ILE A 85 1.28 9.71 -8.03
CA ILE A 85 -0.10 9.82 -7.55
C ILE A 85 -0.20 9.42 -6.08
N PHE A 86 0.46 8.32 -5.69
CA PHE A 86 0.46 7.86 -4.29
C PHE A 86 1.14 8.86 -3.35
N GLU A 87 2.28 9.43 -3.76
CA GLU A 87 3.01 10.44 -2.98
C GLU A 87 2.17 11.72 -2.80
N LEU A 88 1.52 12.21 -3.86
CA LEU A 88 0.64 13.39 -3.77
C LEU A 88 -0.59 13.15 -2.88
N LEU A 89 -1.15 11.95 -2.92
CA LEU A 89 -2.20 11.55 -1.98
C LEU A 89 -1.64 11.51 -0.55
N GLY A 90 -0.46 10.93 -0.35
CA GLY A 90 0.24 10.91 0.93
C GLY A 90 0.44 12.31 1.50
N GLU A 91 0.89 13.28 0.68
CA GLU A 91 1.02 14.68 1.09
C GLU A 91 -0.33 15.29 1.49
N THR A 92 -1.38 14.98 0.75
CA THR A 92 -2.74 15.43 1.08
C THR A 92 -3.18 14.88 2.43
N TRP A 93 -2.97 13.60 2.69
CA TRP A 93 -3.31 12.96 3.95
C TRP A 93 -2.47 13.49 5.13
N LYS A 94 -1.19 13.81 4.91
CA LYS A 94 -0.35 14.45 5.93
C LYS A 94 -0.89 15.82 6.32
N ARG A 95 -1.28 16.65 5.34
CA ARG A 95 -1.86 17.98 5.58
C ARG A 95 -3.21 17.92 6.32
N LEU A 96 -4.02 16.91 6.04
CA LEU A 96 -5.30 16.70 6.72
C LEU A 96 -5.15 16.09 8.12
N ASN A 97 -4.01 15.49 8.43
CA ASN A 97 -3.70 14.89 9.74
C ASN A 97 -3.16 15.94 10.72
N THR A 98 -4.03 16.82 11.20
CA THR A 98 -3.68 17.96 12.06
C THR A 98 -3.03 17.59 13.40
N GLU A 99 -3.27 16.38 13.90
CA GLU A 99 -2.68 15.90 15.16
C GLU A 99 -1.28 15.30 14.96
N SER A 100 -0.82 15.15 13.71
CA SER A 100 0.47 14.53 13.36
C SER A 100 0.68 13.16 14.02
N VAL A 101 -0.40 12.37 14.11
CA VAL A 101 -0.39 11.00 14.65
C VAL A 101 -0.42 10.00 13.53
N TYR A 102 0.51 9.04 13.57
CA TYR A 102 0.68 8.01 12.56
C TYR A 102 0.77 6.62 13.19
N VAL A 103 0.51 5.59 12.41
CA VAL A 103 0.61 4.18 12.84
C VAL A 103 1.33 3.36 11.78
N ILE A 104 2.26 2.50 12.21
CA ILE A 104 2.97 1.56 11.34
C ILE A 104 2.50 0.14 11.62
N ASP A 105 2.31 -0.64 10.56
CA ASP A 105 2.16 -2.09 10.67
C ASP A 105 2.59 -2.79 9.39
N SER A 106 2.68 -4.13 9.44
CA SER A 106 2.98 -4.98 8.29
C SER A 106 1.92 -6.04 8.06
N PHE A 107 1.63 -6.30 6.79
CA PHE A 107 0.63 -7.29 6.38
C PHE A 107 1.24 -8.30 5.41
N PRO A 108 1.07 -9.62 5.67
CA PRO A 108 1.56 -10.65 4.78
C PRO A 108 0.68 -10.77 3.52
N ILE A 109 1.32 -10.84 2.36
CA ILE A 109 0.66 -11.18 1.09
C ILE A 109 1.26 -12.47 0.53
N ALA A 110 0.44 -13.52 0.48
CA ALA A 110 0.86 -14.79 -0.08
C ALA A 110 0.85 -14.75 -1.62
N VAL A 111 1.92 -15.24 -2.23
CA VAL A 111 2.03 -15.44 -3.68
C VAL A 111 1.31 -16.73 -4.10
N CYS A 112 1.39 -17.75 -3.24
CA CYS A 112 0.73 -19.03 -3.45
C CYS A 112 0.44 -19.73 -2.12
N ASP A 113 -0.39 -20.76 -2.17
CA ASP A 113 -0.58 -21.68 -1.05
C ASP A 113 0.69 -22.49 -0.75
N ASN A 114 0.93 -22.86 0.50
CA ASN A 114 2.16 -23.50 0.96
C ASN A 114 2.49 -24.81 0.19
N TYR A 115 1.48 -25.61 -0.18
CA TYR A 115 1.70 -26.84 -0.95
C TYR A 115 2.16 -26.59 -2.39
N ARG A 116 2.01 -25.35 -2.89
CA ARG A 116 2.45 -24.93 -4.23
C ARG A 116 3.85 -24.34 -4.29
N ILE A 117 4.49 -24.11 -3.15
CA ILE A 117 5.84 -23.48 -3.08
C ILE A 117 6.85 -24.16 -4.04
N PRO A 118 6.96 -25.50 -4.10
CA PRO A 118 7.93 -26.14 -5.00
C PRO A 118 7.66 -25.87 -6.49
N ARG A 119 6.42 -25.50 -6.85
CA ARG A 119 6.00 -25.18 -8.22
C ARG A 119 5.87 -23.68 -8.48
N ALA A 120 6.13 -22.84 -7.45
CA ALA A 120 6.05 -21.40 -7.58
C ALA A 120 7.08 -20.89 -8.58
N LYS A 121 6.62 -20.11 -9.56
CA LYS A 121 7.48 -19.46 -10.54
C LYS A 121 7.98 -18.10 -10.06
N LEU A 122 7.27 -17.50 -9.12
CA LEU A 122 7.59 -16.21 -8.50
C LEU A 122 8.38 -16.43 -7.21
N TYR A 123 9.39 -15.60 -7.00
CA TYR A 123 10.15 -15.53 -5.74
C TYR A 123 10.74 -16.87 -5.27
N LYS A 124 11.66 -17.43 -6.03
CA LYS A 124 12.22 -18.79 -5.79
C LYS A 124 13.11 -18.95 -4.54
N HIS A 125 13.22 -17.98 -3.66
CA HIS A 125 14.15 -17.99 -2.52
C HIS A 125 13.43 -18.14 -1.17
N GLU A 126 14.08 -18.81 -0.22
CA GLU A 126 13.59 -18.97 1.16
C GLU A 126 13.32 -17.64 1.88
N ALA A 127 13.95 -16.54 1.43
CA ALA A 127 13.65 -15.19 1.92
C ALA A 127 12.17 -14.82 1.84
N HIS A 128 11.39 -15.45 0.97
CA HIS A 128 9.95 -15.20 0.84
C HIS A 128 9.07 -16.06 1.76
N ARG A 129 9.66 -16.97 2.55
CA ARG A 129 8.94 -17.78 3.53
C ARG A 129 8.84 -17.02 4.85
N GLY A 130 7.68 -16.45 5.13
CA GLY A 130 7.38 -15.74 6.36
C GLY A 130 6.51 -16.55 7.32
N TYR A 131 6.43 -16.10 8.57
CA TYR A 131 5.59 -16.69 9.60
C TYR A 131 4.61 -15.67 10.17
N ILE A 132 3.32 -16.03 10.21
CA ILE A 132 2.26 -15.22 10.80
C ILE A 132 2.02 -15.72 12.21
N ALA A 133 2.56 -15.02 13.22
CA ALA A 133 2.51 -15.45 14.61
C ALA A 133 1.07 -15.53 15.14
N SER A 134 0.20 -14.59 14.82
CA SER A 134 -1.21 -14.56 15.24
C SER A 134 -2.03 -15.73 14.70
N LYS A 135 -1.72 -16.21 13.50
CA LYS A 135 -2.39 -17.34 12.83
C LYS A 135 -1.61 -18.65 12.99
N LYS A 136 -0.45 -18.65 13.65
CA LYS A 136 0.47 -19.78 13.83
C LYS A 136 0.75 -20.56 12.54
N ARG A 137 0.94 -19.85 11.42
CA ARG A 137 1.15 -20.47 10.11
C ARG A 137 2.24 -19.77 9.30
N TYR A 138 2.92 -20.55 8.46
CA TYR A 138 3.81 -20.02 7.44
C TYR A 138 3.02 -19.52 6.23
N PHE A 139 3.59 -18.53 5.53
CA PHE A 139 3.14 -18.07 4.23
C PHE A 139 4.35 -17.93 3.30
N TYR A 140 4.10 -17.88 2.01
CA TYR A 140 5.14 -17.66 1.02
C TYR A 140 4.78 -16.44 0.17
N GLY A 141 5.58 -15.38 0.26
CA GLY A 141 5.28 -14.15 -0.44
C GLY A 141 6.02 -12.93 0.11
N LEU A 142 5.35 -11.81 0.13
CA LEU A 142 5.84 -10.52 0.56
C LEU A 142 5.10 -10.03 1.82
N LYS A 143 5.71 -9.08 2.52
CA LYS A 143 5.04 -8.23 3.51
C LYS A 143 4.85 -6.83 2.91
N ILE A 144 3.67 -6.26 3.06
CA ILE A 144 3.44 -4.83 2.88
C ILE A 144 3.73 -4.16 4.21
N HIS A 145 4.55 -3.13 4.20
CA HIS A 145 4.72 -2.21 5.31
C HIS A 145 3.98 -0.92 4.97
N LEU A 146 3.15 -0.46 5.90
CA LEU A 146 2.35 0.74 5.74
C LEU A 146 2.59 1.69 6.91
N LEU A 147 2.81 2.96 6.59
CA LEU A 147 2.61 4.09 7.49
C LEU A 147 1.29 4.75 7.13
N VAL A 148 0.38 4.86 8.08
CA VAL A 148 -0.94 5.46 7.86
C VAL A 148 -1.16 6.62 8.83
N SER A 149 -2.00 7.59 8.42
CA SER A 149 -2.48 8.64 9.32
C SER A 149 -3.37 8.05 10.42
N LYS A 150 -3.70 8.85 11.41
CA LYS A 150 -4.64 8.52 12.50
C LYS A 150 -5.98 7.98 11.99
N GLU A 151 -6.46 8.50 10.86
CA GLU A 151 -7.71 8.08 10.21
C GLU A 151 -7.56 6.80 9.38
N GLY A 152 -6.33 6.33 9.17
CA GLY A 152 -6.01 5.12 8.41
C GLY A 152 -5.71 5.36 6.94
N HIS A 153 -5.36 6.58 6.56
CA HIS A 153 -4.97 6.92 5.19
C HIS A 153 -3.49 6.58 4.95
N PRO A 154 -3.15 5.78 3.93
CA PRO A 154 -1.76 5.45 3.62
C PRO A 154 -0.95 6.68 3.20
N VAL A 155 0.18 6.91 3.86
CA VAL A 155 1.11 8.00 3.53
C VAL A 155 2.45 7.48 3.02
N GLU A 156 2.85 6.28 3.43
CA GLU A 156 4.06 5.61 2.94
C GLU A 156 3.83 4.11 2.88
N CYS A 157 4.36 3.44 1.85
CA CYS A 157 4.32 1.99 1.75
C CYS A 157 5.51 1.44 0.99
N PHE A 158 5.92 0.22 1.35
CA PHE A 158 6.88 -0.57 0.59
C PHE A 158 6.70 -2.06 0.84
N LEU A 159 7.38 -2.88 0.05
CA LEU A 159 7.31 -4.33 0.09
C LEU A 159 8.65 -4.92 0.53
N THR A 160 8.58 -5.96 1.37
CA THR A 160 9.76 -6.75 1.73
C THR A 160 9.49 -8.23 1.52
N PRO A 161 10.54 -9.07 1.38
CA PRO A 161 10.39 -10.52 1.43
C PRO A 161 9.70 -10.97 2.72
N GLY A 162 8.92 -12.04 2.66
CA GLY A 162 8.10 -12.54 3.77
C GLY A 162 8.86 -12.85 5.06
N SER A 163 10.15 -13.24 4.98
CA SER A 163 11.00 -13.51 6.15
C SER A 163 11.62 -12.26 6.78
N SER A 164 11.54 -11.10 6.12
CA SER A 164 12.13 -9.86 6.62
C SER A 164 11.55 -9.50 7.98
N SER A 165 12.43 -9.11 8.92
CA SER A 165 11.98 -8.64 10.23
C SER A 165 11.43 -7.21 10.14
N ASP A 166 10.43 -6.92 10.97
CA ASP A 166 9.80 -5.60 11.00
C ASP A 166 10.77 -4.52 11.53
N VAL A 167 11.76 -4.90 12.36
CA VAL A 167 12.86 -4.01 12.80
C VAL A 167 13.71 -3.55 11.61
N ARG A 168 14.07 -4.46 10.69
CA ARG A 168 14.81 -4.05 9.47
C ARG A 168 13.96 -3.17 8.56
N ALA A 169 12.67 -3.47 8.47
CA ALA A 169 11.74 -2.66 7.70
C ALA A 169 11.64 -1.23 8.25
N LEU A 170 11.75 -1.05 9.57
CA LEU A 170 11.75 0.27 10.20
C LEU A 170 12.82 1.21 9.61
N GLN A 171 14.01 0.68 9.29
CA GLN A 171 15.10 1.43 8.68
C GLN A 171 14.85 1.77 7.19
N THR A 172 13.84 1.19 6.56
CA THR A 172 13.48 1.46 5.16
C THR A 172 12.46 2.58 5.03
N PHE A 173 11.68 2.87 6.08
CA PHE A 173 10.76 4.00 6.10
C PHE A 173 11.53 5.31 5.98
N ARG A 174 11.05 6.20 5.12
CA ARG A 174 11.61 7.55 4.97
C ARG A 174 11.21 8.45 6.12
N PHE A 175 10.03 8.19 6.72
CA PHE A 175 9.43 9.05 7.74
C PHE A 175 9.34 10.51 7.28
N ASP A 176 9.02 10.72 6.01
CA ASP A 176 8.74 12.05 5.49
C ASP A 176 7.37 12.52 6.00
N ILE A 177 7.34 12.86 7.29
CA ILE A 177 6.16 13.33 8.04
C ILE A 177 6.55 14.56 8.84
N PRO A 178 5.59 15.42 9.26
CA PRO A 178 5.89 16.65 9.97
C PRO A 178 6.73 16.43 11.26
N GLU A 179 7.59 17.38 11.58
CA GLU A 179 8.29 17.41 12.87
C GLU A 179 7.29 17.39 14.04
N GLY A 180 7.66 16.76 15.13
CA GLY A 180 6.78 16.58 16.29
C GLY A 180 5.76 15.45 16.13
N SER A 181 5.80 14.72 15.01
CA SER A 181 4.89 13.59 14.77
C SER A 181 5.09 12.47 15.79
N GLN A 182 3.98 11.81 16.11
CA GLN A 182 3.93 10.62 16.94
C GLN A 182 3.63 9.40 16.08
N VAL A 183 4.50 8.39 16.15
CA VAL A 183 4.36 7.16 15.37
C VAL A 183 4.15 5.98 16.29
N TYR A 184 3.00 5.36 16.25
CA TYR A 184 2.66 4.16 17.01
C TYR A 184 2.94 2.90 16.21
N ALA A 185 3.55 1.89 16.86
CA ALA A 185 3.96 0.65 16.20
C ALA A 185 3.71 -0.58 17.07
N ASP A 186 3.64 -1.77 16.45
CA ASP A 186 3.58 -3.03 17.20
C ASP A 186 4.94 -3.33 17.87
N LYS A 187 4.93 -4.27 18.81
CA LYS A 187 6.12 -4.79 19.54
C LYS A 187 7.22 -5.34 18.62
N ALA A 188 6.91 -5.66 17.38
CA ALA A 188 7.86 -6.11 16.39
C ALA A 188 8.81 -5.00 15.90
N TYR A 189 8.45 -3.73 16.11
CA TYR A 189 9.22 -2.54 15.72
C TYR A 189 10.09 -1.96 16.86
N ASN A 190 10.34 -2.72 17.95
CA ASN A 190 11.20 -2.23 19.04
C ASN A 190 12.66 -2.17 18.60
N ASP A 191 13.17 -0.97 18.43
CA ASP A 191 14.58 -0.64 18.14
C ASP A 191 14.92 0.69 18.80
N TYR A 192 15.65 0.65 19.93
CA TYR A 192 15.98 1.84 20.71
C TYR A 192 16.89 2.80 19.94
N ALA A 193 17.81 2.27 19.12
CA ALA A 193 18.70 3.11 18.33
C ALA A 193 17.91 3.92 17.29
N MET A 194 16.96 3.27 16.63
CA MET A 194 16.10 3.95 15.66
C MET A 194 15.15 4.96 16.31
N GLU A 195 14.66 4.66 17.53
CA GLU A 195 13.87 5.63 18.31
C GLU A 195 14.67 6.89 18.60
N ASP A 196 15.93 6.75 19.02
CA ASP A 196 16.82 7.87 19.31
C ASP A 196 17.15 8.67 18.03
N VAL A 197 17.47 7.99 16.94
CA VAL A 197 17.76 8.63 15.65
C VAL A 197 16.55 9.44 15.14
N LEU A 198 15.34 8.88 15.20
CA LEU A 198 14.13 9.58 14.77
C LEU A 198 13.83 10.80 15.64
N LEU A 199 14.06 10.69 16.95
CA LEU A 199 13.84 11.80 17.87
C LEU A 199 14.87 12.92 17.67
N GLU A 200 16.16 12.59 17.54
CA GLU A 200 17.25 13.55 17.42
C GLU A 200 17.30 14.22 16.04
N ALA A 201 17.13 13.44 14.96
CA ALA A 201 17.31 13.92 13.60
C ALA A 201 16.04 14.54 12.98
N ALA A 202 14.85 14.06 13.37
CA ALA A 202 13.59 14.45 12.72
C ALA A 202 12.51 14.92 13.72
N HIS A 203 12.81 14.96 15.03
CA HIS A 203 11.86 15.27 16.11
C HIS A 203 10.60 14.36 16.08
N ILE A 204 10.73 13.14 15.56
CA ILE A 204 9.65 12.15 15.48
C ILE A 204 9.73 11.23 16.69
N GLN A 205 8.61 11.06 17.38
CA GLN A 205 8.49 10.19 18.54
C GLN A 205 7.94 8.83 18.13
N LEU A 206 8.80 7.79 18.15
CA LEU A 206 8.38 6.42 17.87
C LEU A 206 7.96 5.71 19.16
N TYR A 207 6.73 5.20 19.19
CA TYR A 207 6.13 4.51 20.32
C TYR A 207 5.78 3.05 19.99
N PRO A 208 6.75 2.12 19.95
CA PRO A 208 6.43 0.71 19.78
C PRO A 208 5.86 0.13 21.08
N ILE A 209 4.97 -0.86 20.97
CA ILE A 209 4.48 -1.59 22.12
C ILE A 209 5.67 -2.28 22.82
N ARG A 210 5.86 -2.06 24.09
CA ARG A 210 6.99 -2.61 24.83
C ARG A 210 6.81 -4.09 25.15
N LYS A 211 7.90 -4.83 25.04
CA LYS A 211 7.97 -6.20 25.53
C LYS A 211 8.08 -6.19 27.06
N LYS A 212 7.71 -7.30 27.73
CA LYS A 212 7.77 -7.42 29.20
C LYS A 212 9.16 -7.16 29.78
N ASN A 213 10.21 -7.48 29.03
CA ASN A 213 11.61 -7.28 29.40
C ASN A 213 12.23 -6.02 28.78
N SER A 214 11.44 -5.06 28.40
CA SER A 214 11.92 -3.80 27.82
C SER A 214 12.62 -2.95 28.90
N ILE A 215 13.80 -2.42 28.57
CA ILE A 215 14.55 -1.51 29.43
C ILE A 215 13.85 -0.13 29.50
N ARG A 216 13.26 0.31 28.39
CA ARG A 216 12.48 1.55 28.30
C ARG A 216 11.01 1.24 28.56
N THR A 217 10.46 1.84 29.61
CA THR A 217 9.02 1.78 29.91
C THR A 217 8.31 2.99 29.31
N LEU A 218 7.06 2.80 28.92
CA LEU A 218 6.20 3.91 28.49
C LEU A 218 5.22 4.27 29.60
N PRO A 219 4.88 5.56 29.75
CA PRO A 219 3.82 5.98 30.66
C PRO A 219 2.50 5.24 30.38
N PRO A 220 1.68 4.93 31.40
CA PRO A 220 0.43 4.19 31.21
C PRO A 220 -0.54 4.81 30.21
N TYR A 221 -0.59 6.15 30.15
CA TYR A 221 -1.45 6.85 29.20
C TYR A 221 -1.01 6.63 27.74
N ILE A 222 0.31 6.54 27.47
CA ILE A 222 0.82 6.21 26.14
C ILE A 222 0.39 4.78 25.74
N ALA A 223 0.46 3.84 26.66
CA ALA A 223 0.00 2.46 26.39
C ALA A 223 -1.49 2.41 26.03
N TYR A 224 -2.34 3.22 26.67
CA TYR A 224 -3.75 3.34 26.32
C TYR A 224 -3.95 3.93 24.92
N VAL A 225 -3.26 5.01 24.60
CA VAL A 225 -3.31 5.68 23.29
C VAL A 225 -2.81 4.76 22.19
N GLN A 226 -1.71 4.01 22.42
CA GLN A 226 -1.22 2.99 21.51
C GLN A 226 -2.29 1.96 21.17
N HIS A 227 -2.98 1.43 22.18
CA HIS A 227 -4.03 0.43 21.97
C HIS A 227 -5.19 0.98 21.14
N TYR A 228 -5.55 2.24 21.33
CA TYR A 228 -6.58 2.93 20.55
C TYR A 228 -6.17 3.07 19.08
N HIS A 229 -4.98 3.58 18.79
CA HIS A 229 -4.51 3.79 17.42
C HIS A 229 -4.25 2.48 16.68
N ARG A 230 -3.78 1.45 17.39
CA ARG A 230 -3.57 0.13 16.81
C ARG A 230 -4.83 -0.45 16.18
N LYS A 231 -5.99 -0.29 16.80
CA LYS A 231 -7.27 -0.75 16.21
C LYS A 231 -7.52 -0.16 14.83
N ARG A 232 -7.05 1.05 14.59
CA ARG A 232 -7.22 1.72 13.31
C ARG A 232 -6.44 1.02 12.20
N ILE A 233 -5.15 0.73 12.43
CA ILE A 233 -4.34 0.06 11.40
C ILE A 233 -4.77 -1.40 11.20
N GLU A 234 -5.24 -2.10 12.24
CA GLU A 234 -5.85 -3.42 12.09
C GLU A 234 -7.10 -3.35 11.20
N THR A 235 -7.88 -2.27 11.29
CA THR A 235 -9.01 -2.01 10.38
C THR A 235 -8.54 -1.79 8.95
N VAL A 236 -7.48 -0.99 8.73
CA VAL A 236 -6.88 -0.78 7.40
C VAL A 236 -6.42 -2.11 6.81
N GLY A 237 -5.70 -2.92 7.58
CA GLY A 237 -5.27 -4.25 7.17
C GLY A 237 -6.44 -5.15 6.77
N SER A 238 -7.50 -5.17 7.57
CA SER A 238 -8.72 -5.94 7.27
C SER A 238 -9.44 -5.45 6.01
N LEU A 239 -9.48 -4.14 5.76
CA LEU A 239 -10.06 -3.58 4.54
C LEU A 239 -9.23 -3.95 3.31
N LEU A 240 -7.90 -3.85 3.39
CA LEU A 240 -7.01 -4.30 2.33
C LEU A 240 -7.14 -5.80 2.08
N GLU A 241 -7.17 -6.65 3.12
CA GLU A 241 -7.39 -8.09 2.97
C GLU A 241 -8.72 -8.42 2.28
N ARG A 242 -9.78 -7.65 2.52
CA ARG A 242 -11.10 -7.82 1.85
C ARG A 242 -11.07 -7.43 0.37
N MET A 243 -10.29 -6.41 0.02
CA MET A 243 -10.12 -5.98 -1.37
C MET A 243 -9.29 -6.97 -2.17
N LEU A 244 -8.28 -7.57 -1.54
CA LEU A 244 -7.38 -8.52 -2.18
C LEU A 244 -8.12 -9.82 -2.57
N PRO A 245 -7.86 -10.39 -3.74
CA PRO A 245 -8.33 -11.72 -4.08
C PRO A 245 -7.60 -12.77 -3.25
N LYS A 246 -8.19 -13.97 -3.09
CA LYS A 246 -7.50 -15.11 -2.44
C LYS A 246 -6.16 -15.44 -3.09
N THR A 247 -6.03 -15.18 -4.38
CA THR A 247 -4.79 -15.38 -5.15
C THR A 247 -4.63 -14.24 -6.15
N ILE A 248 -3.50 -13.54 -6.09
CA ILE A 248 -3.12 -12.52 -7.07
C ILE A 248 -2.49 -13.23 -8.27
N HIS A 249 -3.19 -13.24 -9.40
CA HIS A 249 -2.66 -13.82 -10.63
C HIS A 249 -1.61 -12.91 -11.26
N ALA A 250 -0.35 -13.32 -11.22
CA ALA A 250 0.76 -12.67 -11.89
C ALA A 250 1.73 -13.72 -12.47
N VAL A 251 2.41 -13.37 -13.55
CA VAL A 251 3.39 -14.23 -14.21
C VAL A 251 4.82 -13.83 -13.81
N THR A 252 5.02 -12.54 -13.48
CA THR A 252 6.31 -11.96 -13.09
C THR A 252 6.22 -11.33 -11.70
N ALA A 253 7.37 -11.21 -11.02
CA ALA A 253 7.48 -10.51 -9.73
C ALA A 253 6.99 -9.06 -9.87
N ALA A 254 7.50 -8.31 -10.85
CA ALA A 254 7.06 -6.94 -11.11
C ALA A 254 5.55 -6.82 -11.36
N GLY A 255 4.93 -7.80 -12.05
CA GLY A 255 3.48 -7.82 -12.26
C GLY A 255 2.70 -8.12 -10.98
N PHE A 256 3.27 -8.89 -10.06
CA PHE A 256 2.69 -9.14 -8.73
C PHE A 256 2.76 -7.87 -7.88
N GLU A 257 3.92 -7.26 -7.79
CA GLU A 257 4.19 -6.04 -7.04
C GLU A 257 3.34 -4.85 -7.54
N LEU A 258 3.25 -4.68 -8.86
CA LEU A 258 2.38 -3.67 -9.47
C LEU A 258 0.92 -3.85 -9.03
N LYS A 259 0.40 -5.08 -9.06
CA LYS A 259 -0.98 -5.34 -8.61
C LYS A 259 -1.17 -5.04 -7.13
N VAL A 260 -0.22 -5.46 -6.28
CA VAL A 260 -0.25 -5.15 -4.85
C VAL A 260 -0.28 -3.65 -4.63
N PHE A 261 0.60 -2.93 -5.32
CA PHE A 261 0.65 -1.47 -5.24
C PHE A 261 -0.65 -0.80 -5.72
N LEU A 262 -1.22 -1.28 -6.83
CA LEU A 262 -2.52 -0.79 -7.31
C LEU A 262 -3.66 -1.02 -6.30
N PHE A 263 -3.64 -2.10 -5.51
CA PHE A 263 -4.61 -2.28 -4.41
C PHE A 263 -4.43 -1.24 -3.31
N ILE A 264 -3.18 -0.92 -2.93
CA ILE A 264 -2.89 0.10 -1.92
C ILE A 264 -3.32 1.48 -2.42
N LEU A 265 -2.95 1.83 -3.66
CA LEU A 265 -3.34 3.09 -4.29
C LEU A 265 -4.86 3.22 -4.41
N ALA A 266 -5.53 2.15 -4.85
CA ALA A 266 -6.98 2.11 -4.95
C ALA A 266 -7.66 2.27 -3.57
N TYR A 267 -7.09 1.66 -2.52
CA TYR A 267 -7.54 1.87 -1.14
C TYR A 267 -7.37 3.33 -0.74
N SER A 268 -6.19 3.94 -0.96
CA SER A 268 -5.92 5.33 -0.63
C SER A 268 -6.89 6.29 -1.33
N MET A 269 -7.13 6.08 -2.64
CA MET A 269 -8.11 6.88 -3.39
C MET A 269 -9.56 6.67 -2.94
N ASN A 270 -9.89 5.52 -2.40
CA ASN A 270 -11.24 5.25 -1.87
C ASN A 270 -11.50 5.92 -0.51
N CYS A 271 -10.47 6.46 0.11
CA CYS A 271 -10.58 7.24 1.34
C CYS A 271 -10.97 8.71 1.09
N LEU A 272 -10.86 9.19 -0.16
CA LEU A 272 -11.36 10.50 -0.60
C LEU A 272 -12.89 10.48 -0.71
#